data_5bbeb2c6ed763afdf16a4992285cae44
#
_entry.id   5bbeb2c6ed763afdf16a4992285cae44
#
_cell.length_a   1.000
_cell.length_b   1.000
_cell.length_c   1.000
_cell.angle_alpha   90.00
_cell.angle_beta   90.00
_cell.angle_gamma   90.00
#
_symmetry.space_group_name_H-M   'P 1'
#
loop_
_entity.id
_entity.type
_entity.pdbx_description
1 polymer ?
#
loop_
_entity_poly.entity_id
_entity_poly.type
_entity_poly.pdbx_seq_one_letter_code
_entity_poly.pdbx_strand_id
1 'polypeptide(L)' 'MTSAAVYGTGSWGTAYASVLADAGTSVTMWGRRQEVVDQINAGTNEDYLPELRLPSTIRATTDPFEAAAGADIV' A
#
# COMPACT_ATOMS: atom_id res chain seq x y z
N MET A 1 -5.43 3.39 16.43
CA MET A 1 -4.81 3.67 15.13
C MET A 1 -5.77 3.25 14.03
N THR A 2 -6.00 4.11 13.06
CA THR A 2 -6.86 3.80 11.93
C THR A 2 -6.12 2.91 10.93
N SER A 3 -6.81 1.94 10.37
CA SER A 3 -6.28 1.06 9.33
C SER A 3 -7.04 1.28 8.04
N ALA A 4 -6.35 1.25 6.91
CA ALA A 4 -6.97 1.43 5.61
C ALA A 4 -6.49 0.35 4.64
N ALA A 5 -7.36 -0.04 3.73
CA ALA A 5 -7.01 -0.89 2.60
C ALA A 5 -7.12 -0.08 1.32
N VAL A 6 -6.07 -0.13 0.49
CA VAL A 6 -6.04 0.55 -0.79
C VAL A 6 -5.95 -0.51 -1.88
N TYR A 7 -6.96 -0.56 -2.73
CA TYR A 7 -7.03 -1.55 -3.80
C TYR A 7 -6.48 -0.96 -5.07
N GLY A 8 -5.27 -1.37 -5.42
CA GLY A 8 -4.53 -0.90 -6.57
C GLY A 8 -3.15 -0.41 -6.17
N THR A 9 -2.16 -0.72 -6.99
CA THR A 9 -0.76 -0.38 -6.73
C THR A 9 -0.18 0.57 -7.77
N GLY A 10 -1.03 1.20 -8.58
CA GLY A 10 -0.60 2.20 -9.54
C GLY A 10 -0.17 3.50 -8.85
N SER A 11 0.16 4.51 -9.65
CA SER A 11 0.67 5.79 -9.12
C SER A 11 -0.30 6.46 -8.15
N TRP A 12 -1.59 6.48 -8.48
CA TRP A 12 -2.60 7.09 -7.62
C TRP A 12 -2.77 6.35 -6.30
N GLY A 13 -2.87 5.01 -6.36
CA GLY A 13 -3.02 4.21 -5.16
C GLY A 13 -1.83 4.32 -4.23
N THR A 14 -0.62 4.29 -4.80
CA THR A 14 0.61 4.41 -4.03
C THR A 14 0.75 5.80 -3.40
N ALA A 15 0.45 6.85 -4.15
CA ALA A 15 0.50 8.21 -3.62
C ALA A 15 -0.52 8.41 -2.51
N TYR A 16 -1.72 7.89 -2.68
CA TYR A 16 -2.77 7.99 -1.67
C TYR A 16 -2.40 7.23 -0.39
N ALA A 17 -1.85 6.02 -0.55
CA ALA A 17 -1.39 5.23 0.58
C ALA A 17 -0.30 5.96 1.37
N SER A 18 0.60 6.63 0.66
CA SER A 18 1.68 7.41 1.28
C SER A 18 1.11 8.56 2.12
N VAL A 19 0.10 9.26 1.60
CA VAL A 19 -0.57 10.34 2.34
C VAL A 19 -1.25 9.79 3.60
N LEU A 20 -1.94 8.67 3.50
CA LEU A 20 -2.60 8.05 4.65
C LEU A 20 -1.58 7.61 5.70
N ALA A 21 -0.46 7.04 5.27
CA ALA A 21 0.58 6.59 6.18
C ALA A 21 1.24 7.78 6.90
N ASP A 22 1.45 8.88 6.20
CA ASP A 22 2.00 10.10 6.80
C ASP A 22 1.06 10.68 7.87
N ALA A 23 -0.24 10.45 7.71
CA ALA A 23 -1.23 10.87 8.70
C ALA A 23 -1.37 9.89 9.88
N GLY A 24 -0.53 8.87 9.94
CA GLY A 24 -0.54 7.89 11.02
C GLY A 24 -1.44 6.69 10.80
N THR A 25 -1.96 6.52 9.59
CA THR A 25 -2.81 5.39 9.24
C THR A 25 -1.96 4.19 8.83
N SER A 26 -2.29 3.00 9.33
CA SER A 26 -1.69 1.76 8.87
C SER A 26 -2.37 1.35 7.57
N VAL A 27 -1.61 1.11 6.51
CA VAL A 27 -2.15 0.88 5.18
C VAL A 27 -1.75 -0.49 4.66
N THR A 28 -2.72 -1.24 4.13
CA THR A 28 -2.47 -2.45 3.37
C THR A 28 -2.95 -2.22 1.95
N MET A 29 -2.05 -2.35 0.98
CA MET A 29 -2.37 -2.20 -0.43
C MET A 29 -2.61 -3.58 -1.05
N TRP A 30 -3.53 -3.64 -1.99
CA TRP A 30 -3.74 -4.84 -2.78
C TRP A 30 -3.30 -4.62 -4.22
N GLY A 31 -2.54 -5.56 -4.75
CA GLY A 31 -2.14 -5.56 -6.14
C GLY A 31 -2.16 -6.95 -6.72
N ARG A 32 -2.35 -7.05 -8.03
CA ARG A 32 -2.42 -8.35 -8.72
C ARG A 32 -1.04 -8.93 -9.04
N ARG A 33 -0.01 -8.08 -9.12
CA ARG A 33 1.33 -8.47 -9.53
C ARG A 33 2.23 -8.66 -8.33
N GLN A 34 2.72 -9.87 -8.15
CA GLN A 34 3.57 -10.20 -7.01
C GLN A 34 4.85 -9.36 -6.98
N GLU A 35 5.44 -9.09 -8.14
CA GLU A 35 6.67 -8.29 -8.18
C GLU A 35 6.46 -6.86 -7.67
N VAL A 36 5.30 -6.27 -7.92
CA VAL A 36 4.98 -4.94 -7.40
C VAL A 36 4.73 -4.99 -5.89
N VAL A 37 4.02 -6.02 -5.43
CA VAL A 37 3.79 -6.24 -4.01
C VAL A 37 5.12 -6.38 -3.26
N ASP A 38 6.05 -7.13 -3.82
CA ASP A 38 7.37 -7.31 -3.21
C ASP A 38 8.14 -5.99 -3.12
N GLN A 39 8.06 -5.15 -4.16
CA GLN A 39 8.68 -3.83 -4.12
C GLN A 39 8.09 -2.95 -3.02
N ILE A 40 6.77 -2.93 -2.90
CA ILE A 40 6.10 -2.10 -1.88
C ILE A 40 6.51 -2.56 -0.48
N ASN A 41 6.57 -3.86 -0.24
CA ASN A 41 7.00 -4.39 1.05
C ASN A 41 8.47 -4.10 1.33
N ALA A 42 9.27 -3.87 0.29
CA ALA A 42 10.65 -3.42 0.41
C ALA A 42 10.79 -1.90 0.54
N GLY A 43 9.69 -1.16 0.47
CA GLY A 43 9.66 0.29 0.69
C GLY A 43 9.66 1.14 -0.57
N THR A 44 9.45 0.56 -1.75
CA THR A 44 9.46 1.31 -3.02
C THR A 44 8.32 0.84 -3.94
N ASN A 45 8.06 1.63 -4.98
CA ASN A 45 7.21 1.21 -6.08
C ASN A 45 7.84 1.75 -7.37
N GLU A 46 8.89 1.09 -7.83
CA GLU A 46 9.75 1.57 -8.90
C GLU A 46 9.05 1.71 -10.25
N ASP A 47 8.03 0.88 -10.51
CA ASP A 47 7.30 0.92 -11.78
C ASP A 47 6.42 2.17 -11.90
N TYR A 48 5.93 2.70 -10.77
CA TYR A 48 4.95 3.78 -10.77
C TYR A 48 5.43 5.05 -10.10
N LEU A 49 6.18 4.95 -9.00
CA LEU A 49 6.73 6.11 -8.28
C LEU A 49 8.16 5.81 -7.83
N PRO A 50 9.12 5.78 -8.79
CA PRO A 50 10.47 5.27 -8.50
C PRO A 50 11.26 6.11 -7.48
N GLU A 51 10.92 7.37 -7.32
CA GLU A 51 11.65 8.26 -6.41
C GLU A 51 11.04 8.34 -5.02
N LEU A 52 9.88 7.72 -4.81
CA LEU A 52 9.18 7.78 -3.52
C LEU A 52 9.58 6.60 -2.64
N ARG A 53 10.06 6.92 -1.43
CA ARG A 53 10.24 5.89 -0.42
C ARG A 53 8.97 5.77 0.40
N LEU A 54 8.49 4.54 0.52
CA LEU A 54 7.24 4.29 1.23
C LEU A 54 7.50 4.06 2.72
N PRO A 55 6.66 4.63 3.61
CA PRO A 55 6.77 4.36 5.05
C PRO A 55 6.62 2.88 5.36
N SER A 56 7.27 2.41 6.43
CA SER A 56 7.21 1.01 6.85
C SER A 56 5.81 0.58 7.33
N THR A 57 4.92 1.53 7.55
CA THR A 57 3.51 1.26 7.91
C THR A 57 2.66 0.86 6.71
N ILE A 58 3.22 0.93 5.50
CA ILE A 58 2.54 0.46 4.29
C ILE A 58 2.98 -0.97 4.01
N ARG A 59 2.00 -1.84 3.82
CA ARG A 59 2.19 -3.23 3.41
C ARG A 59 1.42 -3.49 2.13
N ALA A 60 1.79 -4.53 1.41
CA ALA A 60 1.06 -4.94 0.22
C ALA A 60 0.86 -6.45 0.20
N THR A 61 -0.20 -6.87 -0.47
CA THR A 61 -0.55 -8.29 -0.61
C THR A 61 -1.25 -8.50 -1.96
N THR A 62 -1.18 -9.72 -2.47
CA THR A 62 -1.97 -10.13 -3.64
C THR A 62 -3.32 -10.73 -3.23
N ASP A 63 -3.56 -10.92 -1.94
CA ASP A 63 -4.81 -11.49 -1.42
C ASP A 63 -5.78 -10.36 -1.05
N PRO A 64 -6.89 -10.17 -1.80
CA PRO A 64 -7.82 -9.08 -1.51
C PRO A 64 -8.52 -9.22 -0.17
N PHE A 65 -8.70 -10.44 0.33
CA PHE A 65 -9.33 -10.64 1.63
C PHE A 65 -8.38 -10.25 2.76
N GLU A 66 -7.10 -10.56 2.60
CA GLU A 66 -6.08 -10.13 3.57
C GLU A 66 -5.99 -8.61 3.63
N ALA A 67 -6.05 -7.95 2.47
CA ALA A 67 -6.00 -6.50 2.42
C ALA A 67 -7.15 -5.86 3.20
N ALA A 68 -8.35 -6.42 3.10
CA ALA A 68 -9.54 -5.88 3.76
C ALA A 68 -9.62 -6.26 5.25
N ALA A 69 -8.92 -7.30 5.67
CA ALA A 69 -9.03 -7.80 7.04
C ALA A 69 -8.56 -6.76 8.05
N GLY A 70 -9.43 -6.38 8.97
CA GLY A 70 -9.12 -5.41 10.01
C GLY A 70 -9.07 -3.96 9.55
N ALA A 71 -9.39 -3.68 8.28
CA ALA A 71 -9.39 -2.30 7.79
C ALA A 71 -10.62 -1.54 8.25
N ASP A 72 -10.42 -0.33 8.73
CA ASP A 72 -11.50 0.60 9.08
C ASP A 72 -12.04 1.32 7.84
N ILE A 73 -11.16 1.50 6.83
CA ILE A 73 -11.46 2.21 5.58
C ILE A 73 -10.93 1.37 4.41
N VAL A 74 -11.67 1.35 3.34
CA VAL A 74 -11.29 0.63 2.11
C VAL A 74 -11.15 1.61 0.95
#